data_d5120dbd2bd9cd6b3c1ba502150a5ff6
#
_entry.id   d5120dbd2bd9cd6b3c1ba502150a5ff6
#
_cell.length_a   1.000
_cell.length_b   1.000
_cell.length_c   1.000
_cell.angle_alpha   90.00
_cell.angle_beta   90.00
_cell.angle_gamma   90.00
#
_symmetry.space_group_name_H-M   'P 1'
#
loop_
_entity.id
_entity.type
_entity.pdbx_description
1 polymer ?
#
loop_
_entity_poly.entity_id
_entity_poly.type
_entity_poly.pdbx_seq_one_letter_code
_entity_poly.pdbx_strand_id
1 'polypeptide(L)'
;MLLKRAQSEKDNPLGDIFWVADQTMLSASKDLFMEYVSPEDENMLDAFRNTTGYFTPAFADPTVMIVNKDLKGDMKIEGFEDLLNPELKGKIAFGDPVNSSSAFQSLLAMLYGMGKDGDPLSDEAWAYVDQFIANLDGKMANSSSQVYKGVAEGEYVVGLTWEDPAANYVKEGAAVEVVFPKEGAIFPGESVQILKDCNHPENAKKFVDYMLSEKIQNAVGSNLTVRPLRKDAKLADYMTPQSEIKLFDNYDEGWVAEHKTEITNLFSEHMETSMD
;
A
#
# COMPACT_ATOMS: atom_id res chain seq x y z
N MET A 1 -12.30 12.14 -2.19
CA MET A 1 -13.00 13.30 -1.56
C MET A 1 -12.10 14.51 -1.44
N LEU A 2 -10.90 14.41 -0.87
CA LEU A 2 -9.96 15.54 -0.68
C LEU A 2 -9.54 16.23 -1.99
N LEU A 3 -9.18 15.47 -3.05
CA LEU A 3 -8.76 16.03 -4.34
C LEU A 3 -9.88 16.88 -5.00
N LYS A 4 -11.14 16.43 -4.92
CA LYS A 4 -12.29 17.22 -5.40
C LYS A 4 -12.45 18.53 -4.63
N ARG A 5 -12.14 18.51 -3.33
CA ARG A 5 -12.15 19.73 -2.51
C ARG A 5 -11.04 20.67 -2.93
N ALA A 6 -9.79 20.20 -3.05
CA ALA A 6 -8.67 21.01 -3.54
C ALA A 6 -8.99 21.63 -4.91
N GLN A 7 -9.62 20.88 -5.81
CA GLN A 7 -10.04 21.35 -7.12
C GLN A 7 -11.13 22.44 -7.05
N SER A 8 -12.09 22.32 -6.12
CA SER A 8 -13.12 23.35 -5.93
C SER A 8 -12.60 24.63 -5.26
N GLU A 9 -11.50 24.54 -4.54
CA GLU A 9 -10.86 25.64 -3.81
C GLU A 9 -9.64 26.23 -4.55
N LYS A 10 -9.37 25.78 -5.79
CA LYS A 10 -8.12 26.12 -6.52
C LYS A 10 -7.84 27.62 -6.68
N ASP A 11 -8.90 28.44 -6.81
CA ASP A 11 -8.77 29.89 -6.98
C ASP A 11 -8.65 30.65 -5.64
N ASN A 12 -8.89 29.97 -4.51
CA ASN A 12 -8.72 30.48 -3.15
C ASN A 12 -8.49 29.30 -2.18
N PRO A 13 -7.28 28.73 -2.16
CA PRO A 13 -6.97 27.57 -1.33
C PRO A 13 -7.17 27.87 0.16
N LEU A 14 -7.92 27.01 0.86
CA LEU A 14 -8.14 27.11 2.31
C LEU A 14 -7.04 26.42 3.12
N GLY A 15 -6.18 25.65 2.48
CA GLY A 15 -5.01 24.99 3.05
C GLY A 15 -3.74 25.36 2.29
N ASP A 16 -2.60 25.08 2.88
CA ASP A 16 -1.29 25.26 2.24
C ASP A 16 -0.71 23.94 1.75
N ILE A 17 -1.08 22.85 2.41
CA ILE A 17 -0.55 21.49 2.17
C ILE A 17 -1.69 20.54 1.78
N PHE A 18 -1.41 19.71 0.79
CA PHE A 18 -2.18 18.53 0.49
C PHE A 18 -1.33 17.30 0.84
N TRP A 19 -1.82 16.44 1.72
CA TRP A 19 -1.11 15.26 2.20
C TRP A 19 -2.01 14.03 2.14
N VAL A 20 -1.40 12.85 2.03
CA VAL A 20 -2.06 11.55 2.00
C VAL A 20 -2.68 11.21 0.64
N ALA A 21 -1.85 11.12 -0.39
CA ALA A 21 -2.24 10.50 -1.65
C ALA A 21 -1.00 9.96 -2.38
N ASP A 22 -1.18 8.89 -3.11
CA ASP A 22 -0.17 8.37 -4.01
C ASP A 22 -0.03 9.24 -5.29
N GLN A 23 1.11 9.15 -5.95
CA GLN A 23 1.38 9.95 -7.15
C GLN A 23 0.43 9.61 -8.31
N THR A 24 -0.04 8.38 -8.37
CA THR A 24 -0.98 7.91 -9.41
C THR A 24 -2.28 8.73 -9.38
N MET A 25 -2.80 8.93 -8.16
CA MET A 25 -4.02 9.71 -7.95
C MET A 25 -3.82 11.20 -8.24
N LEU A 26 -2.60 11.72 -8.03
CA LEU A 26 -2.31 13.16 -8.10
C LEU A 26 -1.84 13.62 -9.48
N SER A 27 -1.26 12.74 -10.27
CA SER A 27 -0.62 13.09 -11.55
C SER A 27 -1.56 13.80 -12.53
N ALA A 28 -2.82 13.36 -12.59
CA ALA A 28 -3.86 13.99 -13.41
C ALA A 28 -4.30 15.39 -12.92
N SER A 29 -3.86 15.81 -11.74
CA SER A 29 -4.22 17.10 -11.11
C SER A 29 -3.01 17.92 -10.72
N LYS A 30 -1.90 17.74 -11.42
CA LYS A 30 -0.61 18.40 -11.19
C LYS A 30 -0.71 19.94 -11.15
N ASP A 31 -1.63 20.51 -11.91
CA ASP A 31 -1.91 21.95 -11.98
C ASP A 31 -2.42 22.56 -10.68
N LEU A 32 -2.87 21.74 -9.72
CA LEU A 32 -3.29 22.17 -8.38
C LEU A 32 -2.11 22.40 -7.43
N PHE A 33 -0.91 22.00 -7.80
CA PHE A 33 0.24 21.97 -6.90
C PHE A 33 1.35 22.91 -7.33
N MET A 34 2.11 23.40 -6.36
CA MET A 34 3.29 24.22 -6.56
C MET A 34 4.51 23.32 -6.80
N GLU A 35 5.36 23.70 -7.74
CA GLU A 35 6.65 23.04 -7.94
C GLU A 35 7.58 23.32 -6.75
N TYR A 36 8.01 22.26 -6.09
CA TYR A 36 8.96 22.33 -5.01
C TYR A 36 9.65 20.96 -4.80
N VAL A 37 10.98 20.99 -4.75
CA VAL A 37 11.81 19.85 -4.33
C VAL A 37 12.55 20.24 -3.07
N SER A 38 12.34 19.48 -1.99
CA SER A 38 13.00 19.73 -0.71
C SER A 38 14.51 19.50 -0.81
N PRO A 39 15.37 20.29 -0.15
CA PRO A 39 16.78 19.99 0.02
C PRO A 39 17.05 18.62 0.69
N GLU A 40 16.10 18.12 1.48
CA GLU A 40 16.19 16.82 2.14
C GLU A 40 15.94 15.63 1.18
N ASP A 41 15.45 15.88 -0.03
CA ASP A 41 15.11 14.85 -1.02
C ASP A 41 16.31 13.96 -1.38
N GLU A 42 17.53 14.50 -1.40
CA GLU A 42 18.76 13.73 -1.66
C GLU A 42 19.02 12.63 -0.63
N ASN A 43 18.49 12.78 0.59
CA ASN A 43 18.61 11.83 1.68
C ASN A 43 17.54 10.73 1.67
N MET A 44 16.55 10.84 0.77
CA MET A 44 15.48 9.86 0.64
C MET A 44 15.97 8.64 -0.17
N LEU A 45 15.33 7.48 0.04
CA LEU A 45 15.56 6.28 -0.76
C LEU A 45 15.36 6.60 -2.24
N ASP A 46 16.24 6.11 -3.11
CA ASP A 46 16.28 6.52 -4.52
C ASP A 46 14.97 6.29 -5.26
N ALA A 47 14.24 5.20 -4.94
CA ALA A 47 12.93 4.89 -5.50
C ALA A 47 11.82 5.88 -5.08
N PHE A 48 12.04 6.68 -4.03
CA PHE A 48 11.04 7.59 -3.46
C PHE A 48 11.46 9.06 -3.53
N ARG A 49 12.39 9.37 -4.39
CA ARG A 49 12.78 10.77 -4.62
C ARG A 49 11.72 11.51 -5.44
N ASN A 50 11.59 12.80 -5.19
CA ASN A 50 10.70 13.66 -5.97
C ASN A 50 11.26 13.89 -7.39
N THR A 51 10.96 12.99 -8.30
CA THR A 51 11.37 13.07 -9.71
C THR A 51 10.44 13.95 -10.55
N THR A 52 9.26 14.27 -10.05
CA THR A 52 8.23 15.05 -10.76
C THR A 52 8.38 16.56 -10.58
N GLY A 53 9.05 17.00 -9.51
CA GLY A 53 9.11 18.38 -9.06
C GLY A 53 7.88 18.82 -8.23
N TYR A 54 6.84 17.99 -8.10
CA TYR A 54 5.56 18.36 -7.47
C TYR A 54 5.15 17.46 -6.32
N PHE A 55 5.47 16.17 -6.41
CA PHE A 55 5.03 15.17 -5.45
C PHE A 55 6.21 14.67 -4.64
N THR A 56 6.15 14.86 -3.33
CA THR A 56 7.22 14.52 -2.41
C THR A 56 6.78 13.34 -1.55
N PRO A 57 7.20 12.10 -1.87
CA PRO A 57 6.95 10.96 -1.00
C PRO A 57 7.61 11.18 0.36
N ALA A 58 6.83 11.10 1.44
CA ALA A 58 7.32 11.30 2.79
C ALA A 58 7.33 10.01 3.61
N PHE A 59 6.36 9.14 3.38
CA PHE A 59 6.19 7.85 4.05
C PHE A 59 5.70 6.81 3.06
N ALA A 60 5.75 5.53 3.46
CA ALA A 60 5.11 4.46 2.71
C ALA A 60 4.31 3.55 3.63
N ASP A 61 3.27 2.95 3.06
CA ASP A 61 2.49 1.90 3.70
C ASP A 61 2.38 0.71 2.71
N PRO A 62 3.34 -0.23 2.75
CA PRO A 62 3.40 -1.33 1.80
C PRO A 62 2.31 -2.37 2.01
N THR A 63 2.02 -3.12 0.94
CA THR A 63 1.15 -4.30 1.00
C THR A 63 1.84 -5.45 1.72
N VAL A 64 1.12 -6.08 2.64
CA VAL A 64 1.59 -7.22 3.43
C VAL A 64 0.49 -8.27 3.62
N MET A 65 0.87 -9.43 4.10
CA MET A 65 -0.02 -10.38 4.74
C MET A 65 0.07 -10.22 6.25
N ILE A 66 -1.07 -10.10 6.94
CA ILE A 66 -1.18 -10.28 8.38
C ILE A 66 -1.57 -11.74 8.65
N VAL A 67 -0.83 -12.43 9.49
CA VAL A 67 -1.02 -13.85 9.75
C VAL A 67 -1.22 -14.10 11.24
N ASN A 68 -2.26 -14.82 11.60
CA ASN A 68 -2.51 -15.22 12.99
C ASN A 68 -1.61 -16.42 13.35
N LYS A 69 -0.71 -16.23 14.30
CA LYS A 69 0.31 -17.22 14.70
C LYS A 69 -0.28 -18.47 15.34
N ASP A 70 -1.37 -18.34 16.05
CA ASP A 70 -2.03 -19.45 16.75
C ASP A 70 -2.81 -20.31 15.75
N LEU A 71 -3.52 -19.68 14.80
CA LEU A 71 -4.36 -20.37 13.83
C LEU A 71 -3.60 -20.97 12.67
N LYS A 72 -2.44 -20.43 12.29
CA LYS A 72 -1.64 -20.99 11.20
C LYS A 72 -1.01 -22.33 11.58
N GLY A 73 -0.77 -22.59 12.88
CA GLY A 73 -0.08 -23.79 13.34
C GLY A 73 1.27 -23.99 12.62
N ASP A 74 1.47 -25.16 12.03
CA ASP A 74 2.70 -25.49 11.30
C ASP A 74 2.66 -25.07 9.81
N MET A 75 1.58 -24.41 9.35
CA MET A 75 1.51 -23.94 7.96
C MET A 75 2.57 -22.86 7.69
N LYS A 76 3.25 -23.00 6.56
CA LYS A 76 4.09 -21.95 6.02
C LYS A 76 3.23 -20.97 5.23
N ILE A 77 3.31 -19.69 5.57
CA ILE A 77 2.66 -18.60 4.85
C ILE A 77 3.73 -17.52 4.65
N GLU A 78 4.48 -17.66 3.56
CA GLU A 78 5.64 -16.80 3.23
C GLU A 78 5.43 -16.01 1.91
N GLY A 79 4.41 -16.41 1.12
CA GLY A 79 4.13 -15.80 -0.17
C GLY A 79 2.72 -16.07 -0.67
N PHE A 80 2.44 -15.55 -1.85
CA PHE A 80 1.11 -15.67 -2.45
C PHE A 80 0.76 -17.11 -2.83
N GLU A 81 1.75 -17.91 -3.25
CA GLU A 81 1.53 -19.31 -3.56
C GLU A 81 0.95 -20.09 -2.38
N ASP A 82 1.35 -19.76 -1.15
CA ASP A 82 0.90 -20.42 0.06
C ASP A 82 -0.59 -20.16 0.36
N LEU A 83 -1.17 -19.07 -0.20
CA LEU A 83 -2.60 -18.77 -0.09
C LEU A 83 -3.50 -19.75 -0.85
N LEU A 84 -2.91 -20.54 -1.75
CA LEU A 84 -3.62 -21.62 -2.47
C LEU A 84 -3.73 -22.91 -1.67
N ASN A 85 -3.15 -22.98 -0.45
CA ASN A 85 -3.29 -24.15 0.41
C ASN A 85 -4.78 -24.40 0.72
N PRO A 86 -5.30 -25.63 0.41
CA PRO A 86 -6.70 -25.97 0.67
C PRO A 86 -7.13 -25.83 2.14
N GLU A 87 -6.18 -25.92 3.09
CA GLU A 87 -6.45 -25.72 4.51
C GLU A 87 -6.84 -24.27 4.85
N LEU A 88 -6.52 -23.33 3.97
CA LEU A 88 -6.90 -21.91 4.08
C LEU A 88 -8.28 -21.59 3.48
N LYS A 89 -8.97 -22.57 2.89
CA LYS A 89 -10.28 -22.33 2.29
C LYS A 89 -11.26 -21.75 3.31
N GLY A 90 -11.81 -20.57 2.97
CA GLY A 90 -12.72 -19.79 3.82
C GLY A 90 -12.06 -19.18 5.06
N LYS A 91 -10.72 -19.17 5.15
CA LYS A 91 -9.93 -18.64 6.28
C LYS A 91 -9.01 -17.48 5.86
N ILE A 92 -9.17 -16.95 4.67
CA ILE A 92 -8.44 -15.80 4.14
C ILE A 92 -9.35 -14.57 4.23
N ALA A 93 -8.86 -13.51 4.86
CA ALA A 93 -9.52 -12.21 4.86
C ALA A 93 -9.02 -11.36 3.68
N PHE A 94 -9.92 -11.01 2.77
CA PHE A 94 -9.63 -10.18 1.62
C PHE A 94 -10.78 -9.22 1.35
N GLY A 95 -10.49 -7.96 1.05
CA GLY A 95 -11.49 -6.96 0.70
C GLY A 95 -11.85 -6.98 -0.78
N ASP A 96 -12.87 -6.22 -1.15
CA ASP A 96 -13.26 -6.03 -2.54
C ASP A 96 -12.32 -5.03 -3.25
N PRO A 97 -11.53 -5.44 -4.26
CA PRO A 97 -10.61 -4.56 -4.99
C PRO A 97 -11.31 -3.41 -5.76
N VAL A 98 -12.58 -3.55 -6.05
CA VAL A 98 -13.37 -2.49 -6.72
C VAL A 98 -13.60 -1.31 -5.78
N ASN A 99 -13.82 -1.59 -4.49
CA ASN A 99 -14.24 -0.61 -3.49
C ASN A 99 -13.18 -0.26 -2.44
N SER A 100 -12.10 -1.04 -2.36
CA SER A 100 -11.02 -0.89 -1.37
C SER A 100 -9.66 -0.70 -2.05
N SER A 101 -8.98 0.42 -1.77
CA SER A 101 -7.62 0.65 -2.27
C SER A 101 -6.62 -0.37 -1.74
N SER A 102 -6.74 -0.78 -0.49
CA SER A 102 -5.91 -1.82 0.12
C SER A 102 -6.06 -3.16 -0.62
N ALA A 103 -7.30 -3.59 -0.88
CA ALA A 103 -7.56 -4.82 -1.61
C ALA A 103 -7.09 -4.73 -3.07
N PHE A 104 -7.25 -3.58 -3.72
CA PHE A 104 -6.75 -3.36 -5.09
C PHE A 104 -5.22 -3.47 -5.15
N GLN A 105 -4.50 -2.82 -4.24
CA GLN A 105 -3.04 -2.92 -4.19
C GLN A 105 -2.56 -4.34 -3.84
N SER A 106 -3.30 -5.05 -2.99
CA SER A 106 -3.00 -6.46 -2.70
C SER A 106 -3.26 -7.37 -3.91
N LEU A 107 -4.34 -7.12 -4.68
CA LEU A 107 -4.59 -7.80 -5.94
C LEU A 107 -3.45 -7.54 -6.94
N LEU A 108 -3.04 -6.28 -7.09
CA LEU A 108 -1.90 -5.94 -7.95
C LEU A 108 -0.63 -6.67 -7.53
N ALA A 109 -0.32 -6.72 -6.23
CA ALA A 109 0.86 -7.44 -5.74
C ALA A 109 0.81 -8.94 -6.09
N MET A 110 -0.37 -9.56 -6.00
CA MET A 110 -0.57 -10.94 -6.46
C MET A 110 -0.38 -11.08 -7.96
N LEU A 111 -0.96 -10.19 -8.77
CA LEU A 111 -0.85 -10.22 -10.22
C LEU A 111 0.61 -10.04 -10.69
N TYR A 112 1.35 -9.08 -10.12
CA TYR A 112 2.78 -8.90 -10.43
C TYR A 112 3.62 -10.09 -9.95
N GLY A 113 3.31 -10.64 -8.77
CA GLY A 113 4.09 -11.73 -8.16
C GLY A 113 3.88 -13.07 -8.82
N MET A 114 2.68 -13.33 -9.34
CA MET A 114 2.28 -14.62 -9.90
C MET A 114 2.18 -14.60 -11.43
N GLY A 115 2.27 -13.42 -12.03
CA GLY A 115 2.25 -13.26 -13.48
C GLY A 115 3.54 -13.74 -14.15
N LYS A 116 3.41 -14.24 -15.37
CA LYS A 116 4.55 -14.62 -16.18
C LYS A 116 5.45 -13.42 -16.45
N ASP A 117 6.71 -13.55 -16.10
CA ASP A 117 7.70 -12.47 -16.24
C ASP A 117 7.28 -11.16 -15.51
N GLY A 118 6.40 -11.28 -14.51
CA GLY A 118 5.84 -10.15 -13.77
C GLY A 118 4.77 -9.37 -14.52
N ASP A 119 4.18 -9.92 -15.58
CA ASP A 119 3.07 -9.31 -16.31
C ASP A 119 1.74 -9.53 -15.56
N PRO A 120 1.11 -8.46 -15.02
CA PRO A 120 -0.13 -8.58 -14.24
C PRO A 120 -1.36 -8.91 -15.09
N LEU A 121 -1.27 -8.85 -16.42
CA LEU A 121 -2.36 -9.24 -17.32
C LEU A 121 -2.15 -10.62 -17.97
N SER A 122 -1.08 -11.35 -17.60
CA SER A 122 -0.81 -12.67 -18.11
C SER A 122 -1.85 -13.71 -17.70
N ASP A 123 -2.05 -14.73 -18.51
CA ASP A 123 -2.96 -15.86 -18.21
C ASP A 123 -2.57 -16.55 -16.88
N GLU A 124 -1.28 -16.63 -16.57
CA GLU A 124 -0.76 -17.22 -15.33
C GLU A 124 -1.17 -16.43 -14.10
N ALA A 125 -1.13 -15.09 -14.16
CA ALA A 125 -1.57 -14.23 -13.07
C ALA A 125 -3.06 -14.44 -12.76
N TRP A 126 -3.89 -14.47 -13.79
CA TRP A 126 -5.33 -14.64 -13.62
C TRP A 126 -5.73 -16.08 -13.27
N ALA A 127 -5.02 -17.09 -13.76
CA ALA A 127 -5.18 -18.48 -13.31
C ALA A 127 -4.85 -18.66 -11.82
N TYR A 128 -3.88 -17.90 -11.29
CA TYR A 128 -3.64 -17.84 -9.84
C TYR A 128 -4.81 -17.16 -9.12
N VAL A 129 -5.32 -16.04 -9.63
CA VAL A 129 -6.45 -15.31 -9.03
C VAL A 129 -7.70 -16.19 -8.95
N ASP A 130 -7.99 -17.01 -9.95
CA ASP A 130 -9.10 -17.98 -9.93
C ASP A 130 -8.99 -18.95 -8.75
N GLN A 131 -7.80 -19.51 -8.53
CA GLN A 131 -7.55 -20.42 -7.42
C GLN A 131 -7.64 -19.71 -6.07
N PHE A 132 -7.13 -18.47 -5.99
CA PHE A 132 -7.24 -17.63 -4.81
C PHE A 132 -8.72 -17.32 -4.47
N ILE A 133 -9.53 -16.93 -5.47
CA ILE A 133 -10.96 -16.70 -5.31
C ILE A 133 -11.68 -17.96 -4.80
N ALA A 134 -11.35 -19.14 -5.33
CA ALA A 134 -11.91 -20.41 -4.86
C ALA A 134 -11.58 -20.65 -3.36
N ASN A 135 -10.42 -20.22 -2.88
CA ASN A 135 -10.03 -20.31 -1.48
C ASN A 135 -10.67 -19.25 -0.58
N LEU A 136 -11.17 -18.16 -1.13
CA LEU A 136 -11.98 -17.19 -0.36
C LEU A 136 -13.32 -17.80 0.08
N ASP A 137 -13.82 -18.82 -0.60
CA ASP A 137 -15.09 -19.51 -0.31
C ASP A 137 -16.28 -18.56 -0.26
N GLY A 138 -16.33 -17.60 -1.20
CA GLY A 138 -17.38 -16.59 -1.31
C GLY A 138 -17.34 -15.49 -0.23
N LYS A 139 -16.28 -15.43 0.58
CA LYS A 139 -16.15 -14.46 1.66
C LYS A 139 -15.27 -13.29 1.24
N MET A 140 -15.83 -12.09 1.25
CA MET A 140 -15.07 -10.85 1.12
C MET A 140 -15.39 -9.89 2.26
N ALA A 141 -14.36 -9.21 2.76
CA ALA A 141 -14.51 -8.21 3.80
C ALA A 141 -15.11 -6.92 3.23
N ASN A 142 -16.02 -6.30 3.98
CA ASN A 142 -16.68 -5.06 3.57
C ASN A 142 -15.80 -3.81 3.73
N SER A 143 -14.66 -3.93 4.41
CA SER A 143 -13.72 -2.84 4.62
C SER A 143 -12.31 -3.37 4.89
N SER A 144 -11.29 -2.55 4.61
CA SER A 144 -9.90 -2.88 4.95
C SER A 144 -9.71 -3.15 6.46
N SER A 145 -10.44 -2.44 7.31
CA SER A 145 -10.36 -2.65 8.76
C SER A 145 -10.90 -4.01 9.20
N GLN A 146 -11.87 -4.56 8.50
CA GLN A 146 -12.39 -5.90 8.80
C GLN A 146 -11.34 -6.99 8.51
N VAL A 147 -10.46 -6.77 7.52
CA VAL A 147 -9.39 -7.72 7.18
C VAL A 147 -8.45 -7.93 8.36
N TYR A 148 -7.75 -6.86 8.78
CA TYR A 148 -6.73 -7.01 9.82
C TYR A 148 -7.33 -7.28 11.21
N LYS A 149 -8.52 -6.76 11.52
CA LYS A 149 -9.24 -7.08 12.76
C LYS A 149 -9.65 -8.53 12.81
N GLY A 150 -10.27 -9.05 11.74
CA GLY A 150 -10.72 -10.43 11.69
C GLY A 150 -9.56 -11.43 11.88
N VAL A 151 -8.37 -11.12 11.35
CA VAL A 151 -7.17 -11.95 11.59
C VAL A 151 -6.70 -11.81 13.04
N ALA A 152 -6.61 -10.60 13.58
CA ALA A 152 -6.15 -10.37 14.95
C ALA A 152 -7.11 -10.97 16.00
N GLU A 153 -8.39 -10.97 15.73
CA GLU A 153 -9.43 -11.54 16.59
C GLU A 153 -9.62 -13.05 16.40
N GLY A 154 -8.91 -13.68 15.46
CA GLY A 154 -8.93 -15.13 15.23
C GLY A 154 -10.11 -15.63 14.38
N GLU A 155 -10.74 -14.76 13.61
CA GLU A 155 -11.76 -15.15 12.63
C GLU A 155 -11.14 -15.75 11.36
N TYR A 156 -9.96 -15.23 10.96
CA TYR A 156 -9.22 -15.68 9.80
C TYR A 156 -7.78 -16.04 10.15
N VAL A 157 -7.17 -16.91 9.35
CA VAL A 157 -5.77 -17.31 9.52
C VAL A 157 -4.82 -16.28 8.93
N VAL A 158 -5.17 -15.73 7.77
CA VAL A 158 -4.36 -14.75 7.03
C VAL A 158 -5.25 -13.68 6.41
N GLY A 159 -4.72 -12.49 6.25
CA GLY A 159 -5.40 -11.40 5.55
C GLY A 159 -4.42 -10.54 4.77
N LEU A 160 -4.88 -9.95 3.66
CA LEU A 160 -4.08 -9.06 2.84
C LEU A 160 -4.45 -7.62 3.15
N THR A 161 -3.47 -6.82 3.57
CA THR A 161 -3.69 -5.47 4.09
C THR A 161 -2.45 -4.59 3.93
N TRP A 162 -2.49 -3.38 4.50
CA TRP A 162 -1.34 -2.50 4.65
C TRP A 162 -0.48 -2.88 5.85
N GLU A 163 0.82 -2.51 5.80
CA GLU A 163 1.74 -2.77 6.90
C GLU A 163 1.34 -2.02 8.17
N ASP A 164 0.97 -0.73 8.08
CA ASP A 164 0.66 0.10 9.23
C ASP A 164 -0.36 -0.53 10.19
N PRO A 165 -1.58 -0.92 9.78
CA PRO A 165 -2.52 -1.55 10.68
C PRO A 165 -2.06 -2.93 11.19
N ALA A 166 -1.35 -3.72 10.36
CA ALA A 166 -0.85 -5.03 10.75
C ALA A 166 0.28 -4.91 11.78
N ALA A 167 1.25 -4.03 11.54
CA ALA A 167 2.36 -3.76 12.48
C ALA A 167 1.87 -3.16 13.81
N ASN A 168 0.77 -2.40 13.79
CA ASN A 168 0.19 -1.88 15.02
C ASN A 168 -0.30 -3.00 15.94
N TYR A 169 -0.93 -4.05 15.40
CA TYR A 169 -1.31 -5.23 16.19
C TYR A 169 -0.09 -5.99 16.75
N VAL A 170 1.01 -6.09 15.96
CA VAL A 170 2.26 -6.67 16.45
C VAL A 170 2.82 -5.83 17.59
N LYS A 171 2.87 -4.51 17.45
CA LYS A 171 3.31 -3.56 18.47
C LYS A 171 2.48 -3.65 19.75
N GLU A 172 1.19 -3.89 19.65
CA GLU A 172 0.26 -4.07 20.78
C GLU A 172 0.35 -5.46 21.39
N GLY A 173 1.15 -6.38 20.85
CA GLY A 173 1.39 -7.72 21.37
C GLY A 173 0.32 -8.75 20.99
N ALA A 174 -0.48 -8.50 19.95
CA ALA A 174 -1.41 -9.50 19.43
C ALA A 174 -0.67 -10.72 18.87
N ALA A 175 -1.32 -11.88 18.84
CA ALA A 175 -0.77 -13.12 18.32
C ALA A 175 -0.75 -13.14 16.77
N VAL A 176 -0.24 -12.07 16.16
CA VAL A 176 -0.09 -11.94 14.71
C VAL A 176 1.34 -11.66 14.30
N GLU A 177 1.63 -11.86 13.03
CA GLU A 177 2.88 -11.47 12.40
C GLU A 177 2.61 -10.76 11.08
N VAL A 178 3.53 -9.89 10.68
CA VAL A 178 3.55 -9.23 9.37
C VAL A 178 4.45 -10.05 8.46
N VAL A 179 3.94 -10.45 7.30
CA VAL A 179 4.69 -11.20 6.30
C VAL A 179 4.70 -10.40 4.99
N PHE A 180 5.90 -10.07 4.54
CA PHE A 180 6.12 -9.56 3.18
C PHE A 180 6.19 -10.75 2.24
N PRO A 181 5.35 -10.81 1.20
CA PRO A 181 5.37 -11.94 0.27
C PRO A 181 6.74 -12.10 -0.39
N LYS A 182 7.25 -13.34 -0.45
CA LYS A 182 8.54 -13.66 -1.09
C LYS A 182 8.60 -13.30 -2.56
N GLU A 183 7.45 -13.22 -3.23
CA GLU A 183 7.32 -12.80 -4.62
C GLU A 183 7.60 -11.33 -4.79
N GLY A 184 7.20 -10.50 -3.83
CA GLY A 184 7.42 -9.06 -3.78
C GLY A 184 6.26 -8.30 -3.14
N ALA A 185 6.51 -7.03 -2.80
CA ALA A 185 5.53 -6.13 -2.24
C ALA A 185 5.44 -4.84 -3.06
N ILE A 186 4.28 -4.20 -3.04
CA ILE A 186 4.08 -2.86 -3.56
C ILE A 186 4.24 -1.86 -2.42
N PHE A 187 5.00 -0.81 -2.68
CA PHE A 187 5.31 0.27 -1.74
C PHE A 187 4.77 1.60 -2.27
N PRO A 188 3.50 1.90 -2.11
CA PRO A 188 3.00 3.20 -2.48
C PRO A 188 3.57 4.27 -1.56
N GLY A 189 4.17 5.29 -2.16
CA GLY A 189 4.65 6.46 -1.45
C GLY A 189 3.50 7.41 -1.13
N GLU A 190 3.25 7.66 0.15
CA GLU A 190 2.36 8.72 0.59
C GLU A 190 3.05 10.07 0.44
N SER A 191 2.55 10.87 -0.49
CA SER A 191 3.18 12.13 -0.86
C SER A 191 2.58 13.32 -0.11
N VAL A 192 3.41 14.32 0.14
CA VAL A 192 3.05 15.64 0.62
C VAL A 192 3.30 16.67 -0.48
N GLN A 193 2.30 17.50 -0.78
CA GLN A 193 2.34 18.51 -1.84
C GLN A 193 1.96 19.87 -1.29
N ILE A 194 2.50 20.90 -1.90
CA ILE A 194 2.13 22.31 -1.59
C ILE A 194 1.05 22.71 -2.58
N LEU A 195 -0.07 23.23 -2.08
CA LEU A 195 -1.12 23.74 -2.94
C LEU A 195 -0.64 25.00 -3.68
N LYS A 196 -0.93 25.07 -4.97
CA LYS A 196 -0.64 26.25 -5.77
C LYS A 196 -1.42 27.47 -5.24
N ASP A 197 -0.79 28.61 -5.27
CA ASP A 197 -1.37 29.89 -4.82
C ASP A 197 -1.87 29.87 -3.35
N CYS A 198 -1.33 28.97 -2.50
CA CYS A 198 -1.62 28.91 -1.08
C CYS A 198 -1.16 30.18 -0.33
N ASN A 199 -1.77 30.42 0.83
CA ASN A 199 -1.54 31.68 1.57
C ASN A 199 -0.15 31.78 2.23
N HIS A 200 0.49 30.63 2.56
CA HIS A 200 1.74 30.60 3.32
C HIS A 200 2.80 29.69 2.66
N PRO A 201 3.21 29.97 1.40
CA PRO A 201 4.09 29.06 0.63
C PRO A 201 5.43 28.77 1.32
N GLU A 202 6.04 29.78 1.97
CA GLU A 202 7.32 29.57 2.67
C GLU A 202 7.18 28.71 3.95
N ASN A 203 6.03 28.74 4.62
CA ASN A 203 5.75 27.83 5.72
C ASN A 203 5.45 26.41 5.21
N ALA A 204 4.76 26.31 4.08
CA ALA A 204 4.49 25.05 3.42
C ALA A 204 5.78 24.32 3.00
N LYS A 205 6.75 25.04 2.40
CA LYS A 205 8.09 24.49 2.09
C LYS A 205 8.79 23.97 3.33
N LYS A 206 8.82 24.78 4.40
CA LYS A 206 9.42 24.35 5.70
C LYS A 206 8.74 23.13 6.27
N PHE A 207 7.42 22.98 6.08
CA PHE A 207 6.70 21.81 6.51
C PHE A 207 7.14 20.56 5.72
N VAL A 208 7.25 20.66 4.41
CA VAL A 208 7.74 19.56 3.56
C VAL A 208 9.16 19.17 3.97
N ASP A 209 10.08 20.14 4.12
CA ASP A 209 11.46 19.89 4.58
C ASP A 209 11.47 19.19 5.96
N TYR A 210 10.62 19.65 6.87
CA TYR A 210 10.51 19.06 8.20
C TYR A 210 10.02 17.61 8.16
N MET A 211 9.06 17.28 7.30
CA MET A 211 8.55 15.92 7.13
C MET A 211 9.63 14.95 6.61
N LEU A 212 10.55 15.43 5.77
CA LEU A 212 11.68 14.63 5.25
C LEU A 212 12.91 14.67 6.17
N SER A 213 12.94 15.51 7.21
CA SER A 213 14.10 15.65 8.09
C SER A 213 14.41 14.36 8.83
N GLU A 214 15.70 14.15 9.15
CA GLU A 214 16.17 13.02 9.94
C GLU A 214 15.38 12.87 11.26
N LYS A 215 15.05 14.01 11.90
CA LYS A 215 14.28 14.03 13.15
C LYS A 215 12.91 13.38 13.01
N ILE A 216 12.14 13.75 11.99
CA ILE A 216 10.78 13.22 11.79
C ILE A 216 10.84 11.79 11.27
N GLN A 217 11.70 11.51 10.30
CA GLN A 217 11.83 10.17 9.74
C GLN A 217 12.25 9.14 10.80
N ASN A 218 13.20 9.50 11.70
CA ASN A 218 13.55 8.67 12.84
C ASN A 218 12.42 8.55 13.88
N ALA A 219 11.66 9.62 14.12
CA ALA A 219 10.55 9.57 15.07
C ALA A 219 9.42 8.66 14.54
N VAL A 220 9.14 8.72 13.25
CA VAL A 220 8.15 7.86 12.57
C VAL A 220 8.60 6.40 12.62
N GLY A 221 9.78 6.08 12.13
CA GLY A 221 10.26 4.71 12.08
C GLY A 221 10.47 4.05 13.46
N SER A 222 10.77 4.85 14.50
CA SER A 222 10.98 4.30 15.84
C SER A 222 9.73 4.21 16.69
N ASN A 223 8.69 5.02 16.41
CA ASN A 223 7.52 5.13 17.30
C ASN A 223 6.18 4.82 16.64
N LEU A 224 6.12 4.90 15.32
CA LEU A 224 4.91 4.63 14.55
C LEU A 224 5.07 3.32 13.77
N THR A 225 4.02 2.96 13.07
CA THR A 225 3.93 1.76 12.24
C THR A 225 3.95 2.06 10.74
N VAL A 226 3.94 3.36 10.40
CA VAL A 226 4.16 3.85 9.03
C VAL A 226 5.66 3.84 8.71
N ARG A 227 6.02 3.51 7.51
CA ARG A 227 7.42 3.33 7.09
C ARG A 227 8.06 4.65 6.68
N PRO A 228 9.18 5.05 7.31
CA PRO A 228 9.96 6.20 6.85
C PRO A 228 10.67 5.87 5.53
N LEU A 229 10.91 6.91 4.73
CA LEU A 229 11.55 6.77 3.41
C LEU A 229 12.97 7.36 3.34
N ARG A 230 13.52 7.82 4.46
CA ARG A 230 14.88 8.34 4.52
C ARG A 230 15.89 7.18 4.64
N LYS A 231 17.04 7.26 3.92
CA LYS A 231 18.07 6.21 3.85
C LYS A 231 18.66 5.83 5.21
N ASP A 232 18.77 6.80 6.12
CA ASP A 232 19.36 6.68 7.44
C ASP A 232 18.32 6.58 8.58
N ALA A 233 17.04 6.42 8.23
CA ALA A 233 15.97 6.32 9.22
C ALA A 233 16.06 5.03 10.05
N LYS A 234 15.84 5.16 11.35
CA LYS A 234 15.75 4.03 12.27
C LYS A 234 14.37 3.43 12.22
N LEU A 235 14.30 2.10 12.25
CA LEU A 235 13.07 1.35 12.37
C LEU A 235 12.92 0.76 13.77
N ALA A 236 11.69 0.59 14.22
CA ALA A 236 11.39 -0.17 15.42
C ALA A 236 11.65 -1.67 15.19
N ASP A 237 11.98 -2.41 16.25
CA ASP A 237 12.36 -3.83 16.20
C ASP A 237 11.23 -4.74 15.70
N TYR A 238 9.97 -4.27 15.72
CA TYR A 238 8.82 -5.01 15.22
C TYR A 238 8.56 -4.78 13.70
N MET A 239 9.36 -3.93 13.05
CA MET A 239 9.25 -3.66 11.61
C MET A 239 10.38 -4.38 10.85
N THR A 240 10.02 -5.02 9.75
CA THR A 240 10.99 -5.67 8.87
C THR A 240 11.94 -4.64 8.23
N PRO A 241 13.26 -4.82 8.28
CA PRO A 241 14.20 -3.93 7.61
C PRO A 241 13.93 -3.82 6.10
N GLN A 242 14.08 -2.61 5.55
CA GLN A 242 13.84 -2.37 4.10
C GLN A 242 14.69 -3.28 3.21
N SER A 243 15.91 -3.62 3.63
CA SER A 243 16.83 -4.49 2.88
C SER A 243 16.38 -5.95 2.79
N GLU A 244 15.42 -6.36 3.60
CA GLU A 244 14.87 -7.72 3.63
C GLU A 244 13.58 -7.85 2.81
N ILE A 245 13.07 -6.72 2.27
CA ILE A 245 11.82 -6.68 1.53
C ILE A 245 12.12 -6.64 0.04
N LYS A 246 11.58 -7.60 -0.69
CA LYS A 246 11.63 -7.62 -2.15
C LYS A 246 10.58 -6.67 -2.72
N LEU A 247 10.99 -5.77 -3.60
CA LEU A 247 10.09 -4.94 -4.40
C LEU A 247 9.97 -5.50 -5.82
N PHE A 248 8.88 -5.16 -6.51
CA PHE A 248 8.74 -5.47 -7.92
C PHE A 248 9.52 -4.45 -8.76
N ASP A 249 10.49 -4.91 -9.54
CA ASP A 249 11.36 -4.03 -10.36
C ASP A 249 10.59 -3.38 -11.53
N ASN A 250 9.51 -3.99 -11.95
CA ASN A 250 8.67 -3.58 -13.08
C ASN A 250 7.36 -2.91 -12.67
N TYR A 251 7.17 -2.58 -11.38
CA TYR A 251 5.98 -1.86 -10.94
C TYR A 251 5.98 -0.41 -11.45
N ASP A 252 4.94 -0.05 -12.19
CA ASP A 252 4.76 1.29 -12.77
C ASP A 252 3.39 1.87 -12.36
N GLU A 253 3.42 2.92 -11.54
CA GLU A 253 2.20 3.59 -11.04
C GLU A 253 1.38 4.21 -12.18
N GLY A 254 2.03 4.70 -13.24
CA GLY A 254 1.35 5.29 -14.40
C GLY A 254 0.56 4.21 -15.16
N TRP A 255 1.20 3.09 -15.42
CA TRP A 255 0.56 1.93 -16.04
C TRP A 255 -0.62 1.43 -15.20
N VAL A 256 -0.44 1.32 -13.89
CA VAL A 256 -1.51 0.91 -12.96
C VAL A 256 -2.71 1.85 -13.01
N ALA A 257 -2.47 3.17 -13.06
CA ALA A 257 -3.55 4.16 -13.15
C ALA A 257 -4.38 3.99 -14.43
N GLU A 258 -3.73 3.71 -15.56
CA GLU A 258 -4.38 3.51 -16.85
C GLU A 258 -5.19 2.20 -16.91
N HIS A 259 -4.72 1.13 -16.25
CA HIS A 259 -5.32 -0.21 -16.30
C HIS A 259 -6.22 -0.54 -15.09
N LYS A 260 -6.36 0.37 -14.14
CA LYS A 260 -7.14 0.12 -12.92
C LYS A 260 -8.56 -0.38 -13.18
N THR A 261 -9.26 0.27 -14.11
CA THR A 261 -10.64 -0.11 -14.46
C THR A 261 -10.69 -1.48 -15.13
N GLU A 262 -9.74 -1.78 -15.99
CA GLU A 262 -9.63 -3.09 -16.64
C GLU A 262 -9.42 -4.20 -15.60
N ILE A 263 -8.42 -4.04 -14.72
CA ILE A 263 -8.09 -5.02 -13.68
C ILE A 263 -9.27 -5.26 -12.72
N THR A 264 -9.96 -4.20 -12.31
CA THR A 264 -11.12 -4.34 -11.42
C THR A 264 -12.30 -5.01 -12.10
N ASN A 265 -12.51 -4.78 -13.39
CA ASN A 265 -13.55 -5.46 -14.18
C ASN A 265 -13.21 -6.95 -14.34
N LEU A 266 -11.97 -7.27 -14.72
CA LEU A 266 -11.50 -8.66 -14.82
C LEU A 266 -11.70 -9.39 -13.48
N PHE A 267 -11.31 -8.79 -12.36
CA PHE A 267 -11.55 -9.40 -11.05
C PHE A 267 -13.03 -9.70 -10.80
N SER A 268 -13.92 -8.77 -11.16
CA SER A 268 -15.37 -8.98 -11.01
C SER A 268 -15.88 -10.12 -11.88
N GLU A 269 -15.42 -10.23 -13.13
CA GLU A 269 -15.77 -11.31 -14.07
C GLU A 269 -15.31 -12.68 -13.55
N HIS A 270 -14.06 -12.78 -13.02
CA HIS A 270 -13.52 -14.00 -12.42
C HIS A 270 -14.28 -14.40 -11.15
N MET A 271 -14.69 -13.41 -10.32
CA MET A 271 -15.54 -13.68 -9.15
C MET A 271 -16.90 -14.24 -9.54
N GLU A 272 -17.57 -13.69 -10.54
CA GLU A 272 -18.88 -14.18 -11.01
C GLU A 272 -18.77 -15.61 -11.54
N THR A 273 -17.75 -15.90 -12.35
CA THR A 273 -17.53 -17.22 -12.93
C THR A 273 -17.21 -18.29 -11.86
N SER A 274 -16.58 -17.90 -10.76
CA SER A 274 -16.20 -18.83 -9.67
C SER A 274 -17.37 -19.16 -8.73
N MET A 275 -18.47 -18.41 -8.80
CA MET A 275 -19.68 -18.65 -7.99
C MET A 275 -20.73 -19.52 -8.69
N ASP A 276 -20.58 -19.77 -10.00
CA ASP A 276 -21.43 -20.66 -10.81
C ASP A 276 -20.90 -22.11 -10.81
#